data_4586e7af5202941656b59fc08d7a5190
#
_entry.id   4586e7af5202941656b59fc08d7a5190
#
_cell.length_a   1.000
_cell.length_b   1.000
_cell.length_c   1.000
_cell.angle_alpha   90.00
_cell.angle_beta   90.00
_cell.angle_gamma   90.00
#
_symmetry.space_group_name_H-M   'P 1'
#
loop_
_entity.id
_entity.type
_entity.pdbx_description
1 polymer ?
#
loop_
_entity_poly.entity_id
_entity_poly.type
_entity_poly.pdbx_seq_one_letter_code
_entity_poly.pdbx_strand_id
1 'polypeptide(L)'
;MAHRAEGQAGAAWPRAMLGPMHATPPGLALLAGATGLVGREIAARWPGPLHLLVRRALPPPRADARVQLVDFAALPALPPAAVAFCALGTTLQVAGSQAAFRAVDLDAVLAFARACRGAGVTRFATVSALGAHARSANFYSRVKGEAEDALRGLGFAQLVIARPSLLLGDRAALGQPHRRGERWGERVAGWLGPLVPAAVRPVAAARVAQALVQALQSPPGAAAGVTVIDSAALQRVAIPA
;
A
#
# COMPACT_ATOMS: atom_id res chain seq x y z
N MET A 1 -28.80 66.83 19.42
CA MET A 1 -28.03 65.96 20.34
C MET A 1 -27.76 64.68 19.62
N ALA A 2 -26.51 64.43 19.14
CA ALA A 2 -26.11 63.34 18.35
C ALA A 2 -25.17 62.48 19.21
N HIS A 3 -25.55 61.22 19.51
CA HIS A 3 -24.67 60.26 20.11
C HIS A 3 -23.97 59.47 19.01
N ARG A 4 -22.66 59.62 18.91
CA ARG A 4 -21.76 58.80 18.16
C ARG A 4 -21.57 57.47 18.90
N ALA A 5 -21.83 56.34 18.24
CA ALA A 5 -21.39 55.02 18.67
C ALA A 5 -20.00 54.78 18.13
N GLU A 6 -19.02 54.62 19.00
CA GLU A 6 -17.66 54.24 18.68
C GLU A 6 -17.60 52.72 18.40
N GLY A 7 -17.12 52.38 17.22
CA GLY A 7 -16.88 51.02 16.82
C GLY A 7 -15.65 50.40 17.53
N GLN A 8 -15.86 49.31 18.27
CA GLN A 8 -14.76 48.51 18.81
C GLN A 8 -14.09 47.72 17.67
N ALA A 9 -12.86 48.10 17.38
CA ALA A 9 -11.98 47.34 16.50
C ALA A 9 -11.66 45.99 17.15
N GLY A 10 -12.03 44.89 16.46
CA GLY A 10 -11.71 43.54 16.85
C GLY A 10 -10.18 43.32 16.88
N ALA A 11 -9.68 42.98 18.06
CA ALA A 11 -8.27 42.65 18.26
C ALA A 11 -7.89 41.42 17.45
N ALA A 12 -7.02 41.60 16.46
CA ALA A 12 -6.39 40.53 15.73
C ALA A 12 -5.46 39.74 16.66
N TRP A 13 -5.68 38.43 16.79
CA TRP A 13 -4.83 37.55 17.58
C TRP A 13 -3.41 37.52 17.02
N PRO A 14 -2.36 37.59 17.87
CA PRO A 14 -0.98 37.56 17.40
C PRO A 14 -0.66 36.19 16.79
N ARG A 15 -0.10 36.19 15.58
CA ARG A 15 0.32 35.01 14.79
C ARG A 15 1.37 34.11 15.49
N ALA A 16 1.92 34.54 16.60
CA ALA A 16 2.95 33.86 17.36
C ALA A 16 2.43 32.72 18.30
N MET A 17 1.10 32.53 18.41
CA MET A 17 0.53 31.44 19.24
C MET A 17 0.06 30.22 18.45
N LEU A 18 0.30 30.19 17.15
CA LEU A 18 0.18 28.95 16.37
C LEU A 18 1.48 28.16 16.53
N GLY A 19 1.58 27.43 17.64
CA GLY A 19 2.60 26.39 17.80
C GLY A 19 2.52 25.40 16.63
N PRO A 20 3.55 24.54 16.42
CA PRO A 20 3.57 23.61 15.31
C PRO A 20 2.25 22.83 15.31
N MET A 21 1.52 22.90 14.20
CA MET A 21 0.30 22.11 13.99
C MET A 21 0.69 20.65 14.25
N HIS A 22 0.33 20.13 15.42
CA HIS A 22 0.45 18.72 15.71
C HIS A 22 -0.39 18.01 14.66
N ALA A 23 0.29 17.38 13.70
CA ALA A 23 -0.38 16.53 12.74
C ALA A 23 -1.21 15.53 13.54
N THR A 24 -2.53 15.52 13.34
CA THR A 24 -3.41 14.55 13.98
C THR A 24 -2.80 13.16 13.74
N PRO A 25 -2.56 12.36 14.79
CA PRO A 25 -1.95 11.05 14.61
C PRO A 25 -2.76 10.27 13.57
N PRO A 26 -2.10 9.57 12.65
CA PRO A 26 -2.80 8.82 11.62
C PRO A 26 -3.73 7.80 12.28
N GLY A 27 -4.98 7.76 11.81
CA GLY A 27 -5.99 6.84 12.30
C GLY A 27 -5.63 5.38 12.03
N LEU A 28 -6.48 4.47 12.49
CA LEU A 28 -6.35 3.04 12.25
C LEU A 28 -6.20 2.75 10.75
N ALA A 29 -5.18 1.95 10.40
CA ALA A 29 -5.03 1.41 9.06
C ALA A 29 -5.30 -0.11 9.04
N LEU A 30 -5.99 -0.59 8.00
CA LEU A 30 -6.17 -2.01 7.72
C LEU A 30 -5.03 -2.47 6.80
N LEU A 31 -4.43 -3.62 7.09
CA LEU A 31 -3.37 -4.18 6.26
C LEU A 31 -3.61 -5.67 5.98
N ALA A 32 -3.76 -6.02 4.72
CA ALA A 32 -3.73 -7.39 4.24
C ALA A 32 -2.38 -7.71 3.58
N GLY A 33 -1.84 -8.90 3.82
CA GLY A 33 -0.54 -9.32 3.29
C GLY A 33 0.67 -8.93 4.15
N ALA A 34 0.47 -8.71 5.46
CA ALA A 34 1.51 -8.32 6.43
C ALA A 34 2.69 -9.32 6.53
N THR A 35 2.53 -10.56 6.10
CA THR A 35 3.60 -11.58 6.10
C THR A 35 4.50 -11.54 4.86
N GLY A 36 4.13 -10.76 3.83
CA GLY A 36 4.92 -10.57 2.61
C GLY A 36 5.99 -9.49 2.75
N LEU A 37 6.90 -9.39 1.77
CA LEU A 37 8.00 -8.42 1.77
C LEU A 37 7.50 -6.99 1.97
N VAL A 38 6.57 -6.53 1.12
CA VAL A 38 6.05 -5.15 1.20
C VAL A 38 5.18 -4.95 2.43
N GLY A 39 4.35 -5.94 2.79
CA GLY A 39 3.46 -5.81 3.95
C GLY A 39 4.19 -5.65 5.28
N ARG A 40 5.31 -6.36 5.49
CA ARG A 40 6.18 -6.17 6.68
C ARG A 40 6.75 -4.76 6.73
N GLU A 41 7.21 -4.26 5.61
CA GLU A 41 7.76 -2.91 5.48
C GLU A 41 6.69 -1.82 5.73
N ILE A 42 5.44 -2.05 5.28
CA ILE A 42 4.31 -1.17 5.61
C ILE A 42 4.04 -1.20 7.11
N ALA A 43 3.97 -2.40 7.72
CA ALA A 43 3.72 -2.55 9.14
C ALA A 43 4.79 -1.86 10.01
N ALA A 44 6.05 -1.87 9.57
CA ALA A 44 7.15 -1.19 10.25
C ALA A 44 7.10 0.35 10.09
N ARG A 45 6.59 0.88 8.96
CA ARG A 45 6.64 2.31 8.61
C ARG A 45 5.37 3.08 8.90
N TRP A 46 4.23 2.41 8.99
CA TRP A 46 2.98 3.10 9.29
C TRP A 46 3.02 3.66 10.72
N PRO A 47 2.87 4.97 10.93
CA PRO A 47 3.08 5.58 12.25
C PRO A 47 1.86 5.48 13.18
N GLY A 48 0.70 5.04 12.67
CA GLY A 48 -0.54 4.90 13.43
C GLY A 48 -0.85 3.45 13.80
N PRO A 49 -1.95 3.19 14.50
CA PRO A 49 -2.39 1.84 14.84
C PRO A 49 -2.68 1.01 13.58
N LEU A 50 -2.45 -0.30 13.68
CA LEU A 50 -2.64 -1.25 12.61
C LEU A 50 -3.61 -2.36 12.99
N HIS A 51 -4.46 -2.76 12.03
CA HIS A 51 -5.23 -3.99 12.08
C HIS A 51 -4.82 -4.89 10.92
N LEU A 52 -4.13 -5.99 11.24
CA LEU A 52 -3.53 -6.91 10.28
C LEU A 52 -4.49 -8.06 10.01
N LEU A 53 -4.87 -8.26 8.76
CA LEU A 53 -5.65 -9.42 8.33
C LEU A 53 -4.71 -10.47 7.77
N VAL A 54 -4.70 -11.66 8.39
CA VAL A 54 -3.74 -12.71 8.08
C VAL A 54 -4.41 -14.07 7.93
N ARG A 55 -3.85 -14.94 7.09
CA ARG A 55 -4.29 -16.32 6.89
C ARG A 55 -3.65 -17.32 7.86
N ARG A 56 -2.61 -16.91 8.53
CA ARG A 56 -1.87 -17.73 9.52
C ARG A 56 -1.57 -16.85 10.71
N ALA A 57 -1.71 -17.39 11.90
CA ALA A 57 -1.38 -16.68 13.12
C ALA A 57 0.08 -16.19 13.09
N LEU A 58 0.29 -14.97 13.53
CA LEU A 58 1.60 -14.37 13.75
C LEU A 58 1.52 -13.47 14.99
N PRO A 59 2.61 -13.29 15.73
CA PRO A 59 2.63 -12.33 16.81
C PRO A 59 2.47 -10.90 16.25
N PRO A 60 1.82 -9.99 16.99
CA PRO A 60 1.76 -8.59 16.59
C PRO A 60 3.17 -8.02 16.39
N PRO A 61 3.45 -7.33 15.27
CA PRO A 61 4.78 -6.78 15.02
C PRO A 61 5.16 -5.63 15.96
N ARG A 62 4.14 -5.04 16.63
CA ARG A 62 4.30 -3.95 17.61
C ARG A 62 3.06 -3.86 18.51
N ALA A 63 3.16 -3.16 19.65
CA ALA A 63 2.13 -3.15 20.70
C ALA A 63 0.78 -2.56 20.26
N ASP A 64 0.78 -1.59 19.33
CA ASP A 64 -0.42 -0.96 18.77
C ASP A 64 -0.96 -1.65 17.52
N ALA A 65 -0.46 -2.84 17.19
CA ALA A 65 -0.95 -3.66 16.10
C ALA A 65 -1.86 -4.78 16.62
N ARG A 66 -3.03 -4.93 16.01
CA ARG A 66 -3.93 -6.07 16.21
C ARG A 66 -3.81 -7.03 15.05
N VAL A 67 -3.78 -8.33 15.35
CA VAL A 67 -3.73 -9.39 14.35
C VAL A 67 -5.04 -10.15 14.36
N GLN A 68 -5.69 -10.26 13.21
CA GLN A 68 -6.91 -11.03 13.02
C GLN A 68 -6.67 -12.14 12.00
N LEU A 69 -6.91 -13.38 12.42
CA LEU A 69 -6.93 -14.53 11.51
C LEU A 69 -8.23 -14.49 10.70
N VAL A 70 -8.11 -14.56 9.38
CA VAL A 70 -9.26 -14.45 8.47
C VAL A 70 -9.16 -15.44 7.30
N ASP A 71 -10.33 -15.81 6.79
CA ASP A 71 -10.47 -16.33 5.44
C ASP A 71 -10.89 -15.18 4.51
N PHE A 72 -10.09 -14.91 3.47
CA PHE A 72 -10.42 -13.87 2.50
C PHE A 72 -11.63 -14.21 1.61
N ALA A 73 -12.05 -15.48 1.56
CA ALA A 73 -13.28 -15.87 0.90
C ALA A 73 -14.55 -15.52 1.72
N ALA A 74 -14.39 -15.36 3.05
CA ALA A 74 -15.49 -15.08 3.98
C ALA A 74 -15.03 -14.08 5.05
N LEU A 75 -14.71 -12.85 4.64
CA LEU A 75 -14.24 -11.82 5.56
C LEU A 75 -15.34 -11.38 6.53
N PRO A 76 -15.07 -11.29 7.83
CA PRO A 76 -15.97 -10.69 8.79
C PRO A 76 -16.04 -9.16 8.57
N ALA A 77 -16.99 -8.51 9.25
CA ALA A 77 -17.02 -7.06 9.33
C ALA A 77 -15.71 -6.52 9.90
N LEU A 78 -15.14 -5.52 9.24
CA LEU A 78 -13.88 -4.91 9.65
C LEU A 78 -14.14 -3.69 10.55
N PRO A 79 -13.22 -3.35 11.45
CA PRO A 79 -13.35 -2.15 12.25
C PRO A 79 -13.30 -0.90 11.36
N PRO A 80 -14.01 0.19 11.74
CA PRO A 80 -13.95 1.45 11.02
C PRO A 80 -12.52 1.96 10.86
N ALA A 81 -12.15 2.31 9.64
CA ALA A 81 -10.81 2.81 9.33
C ALA A 81 -10.87 3.79 8.17
N ALA A 82 -9.94 4.75 8.12
CA ALA A 82 -9.84 5.74 7.05
C ALA A 82 -8.95 5.26 5.89
N VAL A 83 -7.98 4.39 6.17
CA VAL A 83 -6.97 3.95 5.21
C VAL A 83 -6.82 2.42 5.22
N ALA A 84 -6.46 1.85 4.06
CA ALA A 84 -6.12 0.44 3.97
C ALA A 84 -4.98 0.19 2.96
N PHE A 85 -4.17 -0.82 3.28
CA PHE A 85 -3.08 -1.30 2.45
C PHE A 85 -3.33 -2.76 2.06
N CYS A 86 -3.26 -3.05 0.77
CA CYS A 86 -3.33 -4.41 0.23
C CYS A 86 -1.97 -4.81 -0.35
N ALA A 87 -1.21 -5.59 0.39
CA ALA A 87 0.03 -6.22 -0.06
C ALA A 87 -0.15 -7.73 -0.29
N LEU A 88 -1.39 -8.16 -0.55
CA LEU A 88 -1.69 -9.53 -0.98
C LEU A 88 -1.06 -9.79 -2.34
N GLY A 89 -0.58 -10.97 -2.52
CA GLY A 89 -0.05 -11.45 -3.79
C GLY A 89 0.74 -12.74 -3.62
N THR A 90 0.82 -13.48 -4.70
CA THR A 90 1.60 -14.71 -4.78
C THR A 90 2.34 -14.76 -6.12
N THR A 91 2.88 -15.90 -6.45
CA THR A 91 3.44 -16.16 -7.77
C THR A 91 2.81 -17.40 -8.33
N LEU A 92 2.78 -17.55 -9.66
CA LEU A 92 2.28 -18.77 -10.29
C LEU A 92 2.95 -20.04 -9.73
N GLN A 93 4.27 -19.97 -9.47
CA GLN A 93 5.01 -21.08 -8.89
C GLN A 93 4.55 -21.42 -7.46
N VAL A 94 4.32 -20.43 -6.61
CA VAL A 94 3.87 -20.63 -5.21
C VAL A 94 2.40 -21.02 -5.17
N ALA A 95 1.57 -20.46 -6.05
CA ALA A 95 0.16 -20.79 -6.16
C ALA A 95 -0.08 -22.21 -6.69
N GLY A 96 0.82 -22.72 -7.54
CA GLY A 96 0.73 -24.06 -8.15
C GLY A 96 -0.25 -24.16 -9.31
N SER A 97 -1.20 -23.25 -9.46
CA SER A 97 -2.15 -23.20 -10.58
C SER A 97 -2.60 -21.77 -10.89
N GLN A 98 -3.13 -21.59 -12.11
CA GLN A 98 -3.74 -20.31 -12.50
C GLN A 98 -4.96 -19.97 -11.66
N ALA A 99 -5.80 -20.95 -11.32
CA ALA A 99 -6.96 -20.75 -10.47
C ALA A 99 -6.56 -20.29 -9.05
N ALA A 100 -5.58 -20.94 -8.43
CA ALA A 100 -5.06 -20.56 -7.11
C ALA A 100 -4.37 -19.18 -7.15
N PHE A 101 -3.71 -18.82 -8.26
CA PHE A 101 -3.17 -17.48 -8.43
C PHE A 101 -4.29 -16.43 -8.47
N ARG A 102 -5.36 -16.64 -9.27
CA ARG A 102 -6.52 -15.72 -9.32
C ARG A 102 -7.18 -15.57 -7.95
N ALA A 103 -7.36 -16.67 -7.22
CA ALA A 103 -7.97 -16.64 -5.90
C ALA A 103 -7.23 -15.70 -4.92
N VAL A 104 -5.88 -15.59 -5.04
CA VAL A 104 -5.09 -14.68 -4.19
C VAL A 104 -4.96 -13.28 -4.78
N ASP A 105 -4.57 -13.17 -6.07
CA ASP A 105 -4.14 -11.92 -6.69
C ASP A 105 -5.31 -11.11 -7.30
N LEU A 106 -6.50 -11.70 -7.37
CA LEU A 106 -7.74 -11.04 -7.79
C LEU A 106 -8.81 -11.15 -6.71
N ASP A 107 -9.29 -12.37 -6.40
CA ASP A 107 -10.50 -12.55 -5.61
C ASP A 107 -10.30 -12.07 -4.16
N ALA A 108 -9.21 -12.47 -3.50
CA ALA A 108 -8.90 -12.03 -2.14
C ALA A 108 -8.60 -10.52 -2.06
N VAL A 109 -7.93 -9.95 -3.08
CA VAL A 109 -7.69 -8.50 -3.17
C VAL A 109 -9.01 -7.74 -3.22
N LEU A 110 -9.96 -8.19 -4.07
CA LEU A 110 -11.26 -7.54 -4.21
C LEU A 110 -12.16 -7.76 -3.01
N ALA A 111 -12.14 -8.94 -2.40
CA ALA A 111 -12.87 -9.22 -1.17
C ALA A 111 -12.42 -8.26 -0.05
N PHE A 112 -11.10 -8.13 0.15
CA PHE A 112 -10.55 -7.19 1.11
C PHE A 112 -10.92 -5.73 0.80
N ALA A 113 -10.79 -5.30 -0.46
CA ALA A 113 -11.13 -3.94 -0.85
C ALA A 113 -12.62 -3.61 -0.63
N ARG A 114 -13.53 -4.54 -0.94
CA ARG A 114 -14.98 -4.38 -0.66
C ARG A 114 -15.26 -4.31 0.83
N ALA A 115 -14.64 -5.19 1.64
CA ALA A 115 -14.77 -5.14 3.09
C ALA A 115 -14.25 -3.82 3.68
N CYS A 116 -13.13 -3.30 3.15
CA CYS A 116 -12.60 -1.98 3.51
C CYS A 116 -13.61 -0.87 3.18
N ARG A 117 -14.26 -0.90 2.01
CA ARG A 117 -15.32 0.08 1.67
C ARG A 117 -16.47 0.02 2.67
N GLY A 118 -16.93 -1.18 3.04
CA GLY A 118 -17.93 -1.37 4.07
C GLY A 118 -17.54 -0.85 5.45
N ALA A 119 -16.24 -0.86 5.77
CA ALA A 119 -15.66 -0.30 6.99
C ALA A 119 -15.40 1.23 6.94
N GLY A 120 -15.83 1.92 5.88
CA GLY A 120 -15.65 3.36 5.72
C GLY A 120 -14.31 3.81 5.18
N VAL A 121 -13.47 2.88 4.69
CA VAL A 121 -12.17 3.24 4.07
C VAL A 121 -12.41 4.07 2.82
N THR A 122 -11.79 5.23 2.78
CA THR A 122 -11.83 6.15 1.63
C THR A 122 -10.52 6.20 0.87
N ARG A 123 -9.40 5.80 1.48
CA ARG A 123 -8.06 5.82 0.90
C ARG A 123 -7.46 4.42 0.90
N PHE A 124 -7.15 3.91 -0.28
CA PHE A 124 -6.69 2.52 -0.46
C PHE A 124 -5.40 2.48 -1.27
N ALA A 125 -4.43 1.70 -0.82
CA ALA A 125 -3.19 1.47 -1.54
C ALA A 125 -2.97 -0.02 -1.81
N THR A 126 -2.49 -0.37 -3.01
CA THR A 126 -2.25 -1.76 -3.38
C THR A 126 -0.94 -1.94 -4.14
N VAL A 127 -0.42 -3.16 -4.06
CA VAL A 127 0.74 -3.61 -4.83
C VAL A 127 0.25 -4.42 -6.02
N SER A 128 0.50 -3.89 -7.22
CA SER A 128 0.29 -4.55 -8.50
C SER A 128 1.63 -5.03 -9.08
N ALA A 129 1.83 -4.93 -10.39
CA ALA A 129 3.06 -5.32 -11.05
C ALA A 129 3.32 -4.47 -12.30
N LEU A 130 4.58 -4.35 -12.68
CA LEU A 130 4.99 -3.80 -13.97
C LEU A 130 4.28 -4.57 -15.11
N GLY A 131 3.72 -3.84 -16.06
CA GLY A 131 3.01 -4.43 -17.20
C GLY A 131 1.60 -4.96 -16.89
N ALA A 132 1.03 -4.66 -15.70
CA ALA A 132 -0.35 -5.01 -15.37
C ALA A 132 -1.32 -4.35 -16.36
N HIS A 133 -2.13 -5.17 -17.05
CA HIS A 133 -3.10 -4.71 -18.04
C HIS A 133 -4.14 -5.82 -18.29
N ALA A 134 -5.43 -5.52 -18.14
CA ALA A 134 -6.51 -6.52 -18.21
C ALA A 134 -6.62 -7.26 -19.55
N ARG A 135 -6.12 -6.66 -20.65
CA ARG A 135 -6.07 -7.28 -21.98
C ARG A 135 -4.71 -7.88 -22.33
N SER A 136 -3.81 -8.06 -21.36
CA SER A 136 -2.50 -8.68 -21.61
C SER A 136 -2.63 -10.14 -22.04
N ALA A 137 -1.86 -10.54 -23.05
CA ALA A 137 -1.70 -11.95 -23.41
C ALA A 137 -1.02 -12.75 -22.29
N ASN A 138 -0.14 -12.11 -21.52
CA ASN A 138 0.48 -12.72 -20.36
C ASN A 138 -0.53 -12.87 -19.21
N PHE A 139 -0.75 -14.09 -18.74
CA PHE A 139 -1.74 -14.41 -17.72
C PHE A 139 -1.52 -13.63 -16.41
N TYR A 140 -0.27 -13.56 -15.93
CA TYR A 140 0.07 -12.83 -14.70
C TYR A 140 -0.31 -11.34 -14.80
N SER A 141 0.14 -10.69 -15.88
CA SER A 141 -0.13 -9.27 -16.13
C SER A 141 -1.62 -9.00 -16.34
N ARG A 142 -2.33 -9.95 -16.96
CA ARG A 142 -3.78 -9.86 -17.18
C ARG A 142 -4.54 -9.88 -15.85
N VAL A 143 -4.28 -10.83 -14.96
CA VAL A 143 -4.93 -10.93 -13.64
C VAL A 143 -4.65 -9.69 -12.79
N LYS A 144 -3.41 -9.18 -12.80
CA LYS A 144 -3.07 -7.93 -12.11
C LYS A 144 -3.83 -6.74 -12.68
N GLY A 145 -3.96 -6.66 -14.00
CA GLY A 145 -4.73 -5.61 -14.68
C GLY A 145 -6.22 -5.69 -14.37
N GLU A 146 -6.81 -6.90 -14.38
CA GLU A 146 -8.20 -7.12 -13.99
C GLU A 146 -8.46 -6.66 -12.54
N ALA A 147 -7.54 -6.96 -11.61
CA ALA A 147 -7.64 -6.49 -10.23
C ALA A 147 -7.60 -4.96 -10.14
N GLU A 148 -6.70 -4.30 -10.87
CA GLU A 148 -6.63 -2.84 -10.89
C GLU A 148 -7.91 -2.20 -11.44
N ASP A 149 -8.45 -2.74 -12.55
CA ASP A 149 -9.67 -2.20 -13.16
C ASP A 149 -10.87 -2.36 -12.21
N ALA A 150 -10.98 -3.50 -11.54
CA ALA A 150 -12.03 -3.72 -10.56
C ALA A 150 -11.89 -2.81 -9.32
N LEU A 151 -10.66 -2.55 -8.85
CA LEU A 151 -10.40 -1.62 -7.75
C LEU A 151 -10.79 -0.18 -8.11
N ARG A 152 -10.54 0.27 -9.35
CA ARG A 152 -10.99 1.58 -9.86
C ARG A 152 -12.49 1.76 -9.77
N GLY A 153 -13.25 0.69 -10.00
CA GLY A 153 -14.72 0.68 -9.90
C GLY A 153 -15.28 0.75 -8.48
N LEU A 154 -14.45 0.58 -7.42
CA LEU A 154 -14.93 0.57 -6.04
C LEU A 154 -15.15 1.96 -5.44
N GLY A 155 -14.78 3.04 -6.13
CA GLY A 155 -15.07 4.41 -5.71
C GLY A 155 -14.32 4.87 -4.44
N PHE A 156 -13.05 4.46 -4.26
CA PHE A 156 -12.19 5.07 -3.26
C PHE A 156 -11.92 6.55 -3.61
N ALA A 157 -11.94 7.44 -2.63
CA ALA A 157 -11.59 8.84 -2.84
C ALA A 157 -10.12 8.98 -3.28
N GLN A 158 -9.26 8.08 -2.78
CA GLN A 158 -7.88 7.95 -3.21
C GLN A 158 -7.54 6.46 -3.38
N LEU A 159 -7.12 6.09 -4.58
CA LEU A 159 -6.61 4.76 -4.91
C LEU A 159 -5.16 4.87 -5.38
N VAL A 160 -4.22 4.28 -4.65
CA VAL A 160 -2.80 4.26 -5.02
C VAL A 160 -2.39 2.86 -5.44
N ILE A 161 -1.85 2.73 -6.64
CA ILE A 161 -1.44 1.46 -7.24
C ILE A 161 0.06 1.51 -7.49
N ALA A 162 0.85 0.74 -6.76
CA ALA A 162 2.27 0.57 -7.04
C ALA A 162 2.48 -0.55 -8.06
N ARG A 163 3.19 -0.28 -9.14
CA ARG A 163 3.56 -1.25 -10.19
C ARG A 163 5.07 -1.52 -10.19
N PRO A 164 5.60 -2.21 -9.15
CA PRO A 164 7.01 -2.56 -9.13
C PRO A 164 7.34 -3.57 -10.23
N SER A 165 8.58 -3.56 -10.66
CA SER A 165 9.20 -4.66 -11.39
C SER A 165 9.45 -5.85 -10.43
N LEU A 166 10.59 -6.53 -10.52
CA LEU A 166 10.96 -7.57 -9.55
C LEU A 166 11.19 -6.94 -8.16
N LEU A 167 10.54 -7.50 -7.12
CA LEU A 167 10.74 -7.08 -5.74
C LEU A 167 12.00 -7.72 -5.15
N LEU A 168 12.86 -6.89 -4.59
CA LEU A 168 14.00 -7.30 -3.76
C LEU A 168 13.62 -7.23 -2.27
N GLY A 169 14.07 -8.22 -1.51
CA GLY A 169 13.90 -8.28 -0.07
C GLY A 169 14.34 -9.63 0.47
N ASP A 170 14.56 -9.71 1.79
CA ASP A 170 14.99 -10.93 2.45
C ASP A 170 13.85 -11.95 2.52
N ARG A 171 13.78 -12.85 1.53
CA ARG A 171 12.82 -13.95 1.49
C ARG A 171 13.21 -15.10 2.41
N ALA A 172 14.49 -15.23 2.73
CA ALA A 172 14.96 -16.26 3.66
C ALA A 172 14.38 -16.00 5.06
N ALA A 173 14.34 -14.74 5.49
CA ALA A 173 13.64 -14.32 6.71
C ALA A 173 12.12 -14.56 6.69
N LEU A 174 11.54 -14.87 5.51
CA LEU A 174 10.12 -15.20 5.34
C LEU A 174 9.85 -16.72 5.32
N GLY A 175 10.89 -17.55 5.44
CA GLY A 175 10.76 -19.00 5.26
C GLY A 175 10.29 -19.39 3.85
N GLN A 176 10.46 -18.49 2.85
CA GLN A 176 10.07 -18.75 1.47
C GLN A 176 11.30 -19.22 0.66
N PRO A 177 11.14 -20.23 -0.22
CA PRO A 177 12.26 -20.69 -1.02
C PRO A 177 12.76 -19.56 -1.94
N HIS A 178 14.10 -19.43 -2.03
CA HIS A 178 14.75 -18.54 -2.96
C HIS A 178 14.30 -18.86 -4.40
N ARG A 179 13.88 -17.86 -5.14
CA ARG A 179 13.61 -18.02 -6.57
C ARG A 179 14.93 -18.22 -7.31
N ARG A 180 15.02 -19.26 -8.15
CA ARG A 180 16.20 -19.50 -9.00
C ARG A 180 16.62 -18.29 -9.85
N GLY A 181 15.71 -17.35 -10.13
CA GLY A 181 16.00 -16.11 -10.86
C GLY A 181 16.53 -14.95 -10.02
N GLU A 182 16.38 -14.94 -8.69
CA GLU A 182 16.86 -13.83 -7.84
C GLU A 182 18.39 -13.78 -7.76
N ARG A 183 19.06 -14.95 -7.66
CA ARG A 183 20.54 -15.04 -7.67
C ARG A 183 21.14 -14.59 -9.03
N TRP A 184 20.42 -14.75 -10.13
CA TRP A 184 20.79 -14.20 -11.44
C TRP A 184 20.48 -12.71 -11.52
N GLY A 185 19.34 -12.26 -11.00
CA GLY A 185 18.97 -10.85 -10.93
C GLY A 185 19.96 -10.00 -10.10
N GLU A 186 20.41 -10.50 -8.96
CA GLU A 186 21.41 -9.82 -8.11
C GLU A 186 22.79 -9.77 -8.80
N ARG A 187 23.22 -10.85 -9.46
CA ARG A 187 24.49 -10.88 -10.20
C ARG A 187 24.46 -10.03 -11.46
N VAL A 188 23.38 -10.06 -12.23
CA VAL A 188 23.22 -9.26 -13.46
C VAL A 188 22.99 -7.79 -13.12
N ALA A 189 22.25 -7.48 -12.06
CA ALA A 189 22.06 -6.10 -11.58
C ALA A 189 23.36 -5.47 -11.08
N GLY A 190 24.29 -6.26 -10.52
CA GLY A 190 25.61 -5.78 -10.11
C GLY A 190 26.54 -5.43 -11.28
N TRP A 191 26.45 -6.15 -12.38
CA TRP A 191 27.36 -5.99 -13.53
C TRP A 191 26.81 -5.08 -14.64
N LEU A 192 25.50 -5.10 -14.89
CA LEU A 192 24.85 -4.31 -15.93
C LEU A 192 23.96 -3.19 -15.36
N GLY A 193 24.05 -2.92 -14.05
CA GLY A 193 23.19 -1.98 -13.33
C GLY A 193 22.95 -0.64 -14.01
N PRO A 194 24.00 0.06 -14.54
CA PRO A 194 23.81 1.33 -15.25
C PRO A 194 23.11 1.20 -16.59
N LEU A 195 23.22 0.05 -17.28
CA LEU A 195 22.66 -0.18 -18.62
C LEU A 195 21.22 -0.69 -18.58
N VAL A 196 20.73 -1.20 -17.42
CA VAL A 196 19.36 -1.66 -17.30
C VAL A 196 18.42 -0.45 -17.12
N PRO A 197 17.40 -0.24 -17.95
CA PRO A 197 16.44 0.85 -17.76
C PRO A 197 15.82 0.84 -16.37
N ALA A 198 15.70 2.02 -15.73
CA ALA A 198 15.15 2.14 -14.37
C ALA A 198 13.78 1.46 -14.21
N ALA A 199 12.97 1.45 -15.27
CA ALA A 199 11.64 0.84 -15.27
C ALA A 199 11.64 -0.68 -14.98
N VAL A 200 12.71 -1.40 -15.35
CA VAL A 200 12.81 -2.86 -15.19
C VAL A 200 13.80 -3.29 -14.12
N ARG A 201 14.55 -2.36 -13.52
CA ARG A 201 15.42 -2.66 -12.39
C ARG A 201 14.62 -3.21 -11.21
N PRO A 202 15.13 -4.22 -10.50
CA PRO A 202 14.50 -4.70 -9.29
C PRO A 202 14.33 -3.60 -8.24
N VAL A 203 13.18 -3.55 -7.57
CA VAL A 203 12.83 -2.51 -6.57
C VAL A 203 12.85 -3.12 -5.18
N ALA A 204 13.50 -2.45 -4.22
CA ALA A 204 13.45 -2.85 -2.81
C ALA A 204 12.02 -2.74 -2.27
N ALA A 205 11.55 -3.77 -1.56
CA ALA A 205 10.23 -3.78 -0.94
C ALA A 205 10.01 -2.58 -0.01
N ALA A 206 11.08 -2.15 0.68
CA ALA A 206 11.08 -0.96 1.52
C ALA A 206 10.71 0.33 0.76
N ARG A 207 11.17 0.51 -0.49
CA ARG A 207 10.82 1.67 -1.32
C ARG A 207 9.35 1.65 -1.73
N VAL A 208 8.83 0.47 -2.08
CA VAL A 208 7.41 0.30 -2.42
C VAL A 208 6.54 0.64 -1.21
N ALA A 209 6.88 0.09 -0.03
CA ALA A 209 6.16 0.37 1.20
C ALA A 209 6.20 1.85 1.57
N GLN A 210 7.39 2.47 1.49
CA GLN A 210 7.57 3.90 1.77
C GLN A 210 6.71 4.76 0.86
N ALA A 211 6.66 4.48 -0.46
CA ALA A 211 5.83 5.18 -1.42
C ALA A 211 4.34 5.10 -1.06
N LEU A 212 3.86 3.89 -0.73
CA LEU A 212 2.45 3.68 -0.38
C LEU A 212 2.08 4.35 0.94
N VAL A 213 2.96 4.26 1.95
CA VAL A 213 2.76 4.91 3.26
C VAL A 213 2.73 6.43 3.11
N GLN A 214 3.69 7.03 2.41
CA GLN A 214 3.72 8.48 2.16
C GLN A 214 2.47 8.96 1.42
N ALA A 215 2.02 8.22 0.39
CA ALA A 215 0.83 8.58 -0.37
C ALA A 215 -0.43 8.60 0.50
N LEU A 216 -0.58 7.65 1.45
CA LEU A 216 -1.76 7.60 2.33
C LEU A 216 -1.60 8.45 3.62
N GLN A 217 -0.41 8.96 3.93
CA GLN A 217 -0.18 9.94 5.01
C GLN A 217 -0.53 11.37 4.59
N SER A 218 -0.50 11.67 3.30
CA SER A 218 -0.84 12.99 2.79
C SER A 218 -2.26 13.40 3.23
N PRO A 219 -2.51 14.69 3.49
CA PRO A 219 -3.84 15.15 3.87
C PRO A 219 -4.92 14.71 2.89
N PRO A 220 -6.15 14.45 3.37
CA PRO A 220 -7.28 14.14 2.49
C PRO A 220 -7.44 15.26 1.43
N GLY A 221 -7.55 14.87 0.15
CA GLY A 221 -7.71 15.83 -0.96
C GLY A 221 -6.41 16.20 -1.68
N ALA A 222 -5.22 15.99 -1.09
CA ALA A 222 -3.94 16.30 -1.74
C ALA A 222 -3.66 15.43 -2.98
N ALA A 223 -4.27 14.24 -3.07
CA ALA A 223 -4.15 13.32 -4.20
C ALA A 223 -5.44 12.52 -4.37
N ALA A 224 -6.56 13.21 -4.66
CA ALA A 224 -7.83 12.53 -4.96
C ALA A 224 -7.75 11.76 -6.30
N GLY A 225 -8.54 10.68 -6.40
CA GLY A 225 -8.60 9.85 -7.60
C GLY A 225 -7.60 8.70 -7.61
N VAL A 226 -7.21 8.27 -8.80
CA VAL A 226 -6.33 7.11 -8.99
C VAL A 226 -4.91 7.56 -9.32
N THR A 227 -3.95 7.14 -8.50
CA THR A 227 -2.52 7.37 -8.73
C THR A 227 -1.82 6.04 -8.99
N VAL A 228 -1.13 5.93 -10.11
CA VAL A 228 -0.27 4.78 -10.42
C VAL A 228 1.19 5.19 -10.24
N ILE A 229 1.92 4.49 -9.38
CA ILE A 229 3.35 4.69 -9.15
C ILE A 229 4.08 3.59 -9.90
N ASP A 230 4.73 3.93 -10.99
CA ASP A 230 5.49 3.01 -11.81
C ASP A 230 6.82 2.59 -11.15
N SER A 231 7.46 1.56 -11.72
CA SER A 231 8.72 1.02 -11.19
C SER A 231 9.87 2.05 -11.21
N ALA A 232 9.93 2.94 -12.19
CA ALA A 232 10.95 3.98 -12.27
C ALA A 232 10.76 5.04 -11.18
N ALA A 233 9.52 5.42 -10.88
CA ALA A 233 9.20 6.33 -9.78
C ALA A 233 9.52 5.69 -8.41
N LEU A 234 9.20 4.40 -8.23
CA LEU A 234 9.52 3.66 -7.02
C LEU A 234 11.04 3.58 -6.74
N GLN A 235 11.88 3.54 -7.79
CA GLN A 235 13.35 3.57 -7.64
C GLN A 235 13.86 4.88 -7.02
N ARG A 236 13.16 5.98 -7.21
CA ARG A 236 13.54 7.32 -6.71
C ARG A 236 13.07 7.61 -5.29
N VAL A 237 12.24 6.74 -4.71
CA VAL A 237 11.74 6.92 -3.35
C VAL A 237 12.88 6.81 -2.34
N ALA A 238 13.10 7.86 -1.56
CA ALA A 238 14.06 7.83 -0.47
C ALA A 238 13.53 6.97 0.68
N ILE A 239 14.40 6.16 1.27
CA ILE A 239 14.11 5.42 2.50
C ILE A 239 14.78 6.22 3.62
N PRO A 240 14.02 6.69 4.62
CA PRO A 240 14.64 7.28 5.81
C PRO A 240 15.57 6.28 6.48
N ALA A 241 16.73 6.78 6.95
CA ALA A 241 17.69 6.00 7.68
C ALA A 241 17.14 5.49 9.00
#